data_a2cb5c283426280fd22f6130859dae44
#
_entry.id   a2cb5c283426280fd22f6130859dae44
#
_cell.length_a   1.000
_cell.length_b   1.000
_cell.length_c   1.000
_cell.angle_alpha   90.00
_cell.angle_beta   90.00
_cell.angle_gamma   90.00
#
_symmetry.space_group_name_H-M   'P 1'
#
loop_
_entity.id
_entity.type
_entity.pdbx_description
1 polymer ?
#
loop_
_entity_poly.entity_id
_entity_poly.type
_entity_poly.pdbx_seq_one_letter_code
_entity_poly.pdbx_strand_id
1 'polypeptide(L)'
;SGKTRFYVKPNLMQCFPTSDYPTSFVVTDPKGTLVLETGQMFQRAGYRVKILNTINFSKSMKYNPFVYIHSEKDVLKLVNTLIANTKGEGEKSAEDFWVKSERLFYTALIGYIWYEAPAEEMNFTTLLEMINASEAREDDPEFQSPVDLMFERLEEKDPEHFAVRQYKKFLLSAGKTRSSILISCGARLAPFDIKELRDLMETDEMELDTIGDRKTALFVI
;
A
#
# COMPACT_ATOMS: atom_id res chain seq x y z
N SER A 1 6.60 -0.96 31.78
CA SER A 1 7.79 -0.11 31.66
C SER A 1 7.39 1.36 31.79
N GLY A 2 8.25 2.21 32.37
CA GLY A 2 7.99 3.63 32.57
C GLY A 2 8.01 4.48 31.30
N LYS A 3 8.38 3.93 30.14
CA LYS A 3 8.56 4.68 28.89
C LYS A 3 7.32 5.51 28.51
N THR A 4 6.14 4.91 28.49
CA THR A 4 4.90 5.61 28.12
C THR A 4 4.60 6.75 29.10
N ARG A 5 4.75 6.49 30.41
CA ARG A 5 4.40 7.47 31.46
C ARG A 5 5.41 8.61 31.56
N PHE A 6 6.70 8.31 31.51
CA PHE A 6 7.76 9.27 31.84
C PHE A 6 8.42 9.89 30.59
N TYR A 7 8.19 9.34 29.42
CA TYR A 7 8.77 9.85 28.18
C TYR A 7 7.70 10.21 27.16
N VAL A 8 6.88 9.24 26.70
CA VAL A 8 5.95 9.48 25.59
C VAL A 8 4.90 10.54 25.95
N LYS A 9 4.17 10.36 27.06
CA LYS A 9 3.14 11.31 27.47
C LYS A 9 3.65 12.74 27.70
N PRO A 10 4.77 12.95 28.44
CA PRO A 10 5.32 14.30 28.56
C PRO A 10 5.71 14.93 27.23
N ASN A 11 6.25 14.15 26.27
CA ASN A 11 6.56 14.68 24.94
C ASN A 11 5.29 15.04 24.14
N LEU A 12 4.25 14.22 24.23
CA LEU A 12 2.95 14.56 23.60
C LEU A 12 2.37 15.87 24.18
N MET A 13 2.52 16.09 25.49
CA MET A 13 2.08 17.35 26.12
C MET A 13 2.86 18.56 25.60
N GLN A 14 4.11 18.42 25.16
CA GLN A 14 4.86 19.50 24.54
C GLN A 14 4.35 19.85 23.13
N CYS A 15 3.67 18.93 22.45
CA CYS A 15 3.02 19.19 21.17
C CYS A 15 1.71 19.98 21.31
N PHE A 16 1.20 20.13 22.54
CA PHE A 16 -0.03 20.83 22.82
C PHE A 16 0.11 22.33 22.52
N PRO A 17 -0.92 23.02 21.97
CA PRO A 17 -0.80 24.39 21.50
C PRO A 17 -0.86 25.43 22.62
N THR A 18 0.05 25.36 23.56
CA THR A 18 0.38 26.50 24.44
C THR A 18 1.41 27.42 23.80
N SER A 19 1.96 27.01 22.64
CA SER A 19 2.90 27.76 21.83
C SER A 19 2.23 28.30 20.56
N ASP A 20 2.80 29.34 19.99
CA ASP A 20 2.39 29.90 18.69
C ASP A 20 2.60 28.93 17.51
N TYR A 21 3.28 27.81 17.78
CA TYR A 21 3.65 26.80 16.79
C TYR A 21 3.18 25.40 17.23
N PRO A 22 1.91 25.05 17.00
CA PRO A 22 1.41 23.70 17.29
C PRO A 22 2.11 22.67 16.41
N THR A 23 2.59 21.58 17.02
CA THR A 23 3.33 20.52 16.35
C THR A 23 2.42 19.34 16.03
N SER A 24 2.31 18.96 14.76
CA SER A 24 1.71 17.67 14.37
C SER A 24 2.64 16.53 14.75
N PHE A 25 2.07 15.37 15.05
CA PHE A 25 2.86 14.21 15.43
C PHE A 25 2.25 12.89 14.95
N VAL A 26 3.12 11.88 14.83
CA VAL A 26 2.77 10.48 14.64
C VAL A 26 3.31 9.70 15.82
N VAL A 27 2.48 8.89 16.45
CA VAL A 27 2.90 8.07 17.60
C VAL A 27 2.39 6.63 17.45
N THR A 28 3.27 5.66 17.73
CA THR A 28 2.87 4.26 17.85
C THR A 28 2.28 4.02 19.23
N ASP A 29 1.07 3.45 19.27
CA ASP A 29 0.30 3.17 20.49
C ASP A 29 -0.23 1.71 20.48
N PRO A 30 0.65 0.69 20.61
CA PRO A 30 0.29 -0.71 20.42
C PRO A 30 -0.84 -1.24 21.31
N LYS A 31 -1.25 -0.48 22.32
CA LYS A 31 -2.34 -0.81 23.24
C LYS A 31 -3.56 0.09 23.09
N GLY A 32 -3.50 1.12 22.28
CA GLY A 32 -4.55 2.12 22.14
C GLY A 32 -4.76 3.00 23.39
N THR A 33 -3.86 2.92 24.38
CA THR A 33 -4.02 3.65 25.66
C THR A 33 -3.73 5.13 25.53
N LEU A 34 -2.79 5.51 24.66
CA LEU A 34 -2.45 6.91 24.43
C LEU A 34 -3.61 7.67 23.78
N VAL A 35 -4.22 7.12 22.75
CA VAL A 35 -5.35 7.75 22.08
C VAL A 35 -6.56 7.86 23.02
N LEU A 36 -6.83 6.86 23.85
CA LEU A 36 -7.91 6.90 24.84
C LEU A 36 -7.69 7.99 25.90
N GLU A 37 -6.45 8.17 26.36
CA GLU A 37 -6.13 9.14 27.40
C GLU A 37 -5.94 10.57 26.89
N THR A 38 -5.45 10.75 25.67
CA THR A 38 -5.04 12.06 25.15
C THR A 38 -5.82 12.52 23.92
N GLY A 39 -6.45 11.62 23.16
CA GLY A 39 -7.09 11.94 21.88
C GLY A 39 -8.15 13.02 22.00
N GLN A 40 -9.03 12.94 23.00
CA GLN A 40 -10.07 13.96 23.21
C GLN A 40 -9.48 15.32 23.56
N MET A 41 -8.37 15.36 24.30
CA MET A 41 -7.67 16.59 24.64
C MET A 41 -7.13 17.27 23.37
N PHE A 42 -6.45 16.52 22.49
CA PHE A 42 -5.97 17.03 21.22
C PHE A 42 -7.12 17.48 20.30
N GLN A 43 -8.20 16.72 20.24
CA GLN A 43 -9.39 17.10 19.46
C GLN A 43 -9.98 18.44 19.93
N ARG A 44 -10.13 18.63 21.25
CA ARG A 44 -10.58 19.91 21.84
C ARG A 44 -9.62 21.06 21.57
N ALA A 45 -8.34 20.79 21.40
CA ALA A 45 -7.32 21.75 21.03
C ALA A 45 -7.26 22.03 19.52
N GLY A 46 -8.21 21.51 18.75
CA GLY A 46 -8.34 21.73 17.31
C GLY A 46 -7.40 20.89 16.45
N TYR A 47 -6.86 19.79 16.98
CA TYR A 47 -6.15 18.80 16.18
C TYR A 47 -7.12 17.89 15.43
N ARG A 48 -6.76 17.53 14.20
CA ARG A 48 -7.35 16.37 13.52
C ARG A 48 -6.75 15.12 14.16
N VAL A 49 -7.56 14.36 14.86
CA VAL A 49 -7.15 13.09 15.44
C VAL A 49 -7.37 12.00 14.41
N LYS A 50 -6.29 11.36 13.98
CA LYS A 50 -6.29 10.24 13.02
C LYS A 50 -5.87 8.97 13.74
N ILE A 51 -6.53 7.85 13.41
CA ILE A 51 -6.29 6.55 14.04
C ILE A 51 -6.14 5.49 12.96
N LEU A 52 -4.95 4.91 12.86
CA LEU A 52 -4.72 3.68 12.10
C LEU A 52 -4.65 2.52 13.08
N ASN A 53 -5.67 1.68 13.10
CA ASN A 53 -5.75 0.55 14.02
C ASN A 53 -5.56 -0.76 13.25
N THR A 54 -4.37 -1.37 13.39
CA THR A 54 -4.01 -2.63 12.73
C THR A 54 -4.42 -3.87 13.54
N ILE A 55 -4.89 -3.68 14.80
CA ILE A 55 -5.37 -4.76 15.66
C ILE A 55 -6.88 -4.97 15.47
N ASN A 56 -7.63 -3.87 15.34
CA ASN A 56 -9.07 -3.91 15.10
C ASN A 56 -9.43 -2.96 13.96
N PHE A 57 -9.53 -3.52 12.76
CA PHE A 57 -9.77 -2.76 11.53
C PHE A 57 -11.10 -1.98 11.56
N SER A 58 -12.13 -2.50 12.26
CA SER A 58 -13.42 -1.79 12.37
C SER A 58 -13.35 -0.47 13.17
N LYS A 59 -12.25 -0.26 13.91
CA LYS A 59 -11.96 0.97 14.66
C LYS A 59 -10.85 1.81 14.03
N SER A 60 -10.47 1.49 12.82
CA SER A 60 -9.47 2.24 12.05
C SER A 60 -10.12 3.20 11.09
N MET A 61 -9.47 4.33 10.85
CA MET A 61 -9.74 5.13 9.67
C MET A 61 -9.19 4.42 8.43
N LYS A 62 -9.81 4.63 7.29
CA LYS A 62 -9.42 4.03 6.02
C LYS A 62 -8.10 4.61 5.52
N TYR A 63 -7.28 3.77 4.91
CA TYR A 63 -5.98 4.12 4.36
C TYR A 63 -5.78 3.46 3.01
N ASN A 64 -5.70 4.26 1.96
CA ASN A 64 -5.43 3.79 0.60
C ASN A 64 -4.11 4.37 0.08
N PRO A 65 -3.04 3.57 -0.05
CA PRO A 65 -1.74 4.05 -0.51
C PRO A 65 -1.72 4.54 -1.96
N PHE A 66 -2.68 4.16 -2.81
CA PHE A 66 -2.78 4.65 -4.18
C PHE A 66 -3.02 6.16 -4.26
N VAL A 67 -3.69 6.76 -3.26
CA VAL A 67 -3.94 8.20 -3.19
C VAL A 67 -2.63 9.02 -3.11
N TYR A 68 -1.55 8.42 -2.61
CA TYR A 68 -0.24 9.05 -2.45
C TYR A 68 0.71 8.80 -3.61
N ILE A 69 0.24 8.22 -4.72
CA ILE A 69 1.01 8.04 -5.95
C ILE A 69 0.85 9.31 -6.80
N HIS A 70 1.92 10.07 -6.96
CA HIS A 70 1.94 11.28 -7.77
C HIS A 70 2.92 11.17 -8.96
N SER A 71 3.68 10.08 -9.02
CA SER A 71 4.68 9.84 -10.07
C SER A 71 5.00 8.35 -10.21
N GLU A 72 5.59 7.96 -11.33
CA GLU A 72 6.13 6.61 -11.55
C GLU A 72 7.13 6.20 -10.45
N LYS A 73 7.85 7.16 -9.86
CA LYS A 73 8.76 6.90 -8.73
C LYS A 73 7.99 6.41 -7.50
N ASP A 74 6.78 6.90 -7.29
CA ASP A 74 5.95 6.51 -6.14
C ASP A 74 5.34 5.13 -6.37
N VAL A 75 5.00 4.78 -7.62
CA VAL A 75 4.67 3.38 -7.99
C VAL A 75 5.81 2.44 -7.60
N LEU A 76 7.04 2.77 -7.98
CA LEU A 76 8.21 1.96 -7.62
C LEU A 76 8.45 1.87 -6.11
N LYS A 77 8.22 2.96 -5.36
CA LYS A 77 8.31 2.96 -3.88
C LYS A 77 7.25 2.05 -3.27
N LEU A 78 5.99 2.13 -3.73
CA LEU A 78 4.92 1.28 -3.24
C LEU A 78 5.24 -0.20 -3.47
N VAL A 79 5.67 -0.56 -4.69
CA VAL A 79 6.07 -1.94 -5.02
C VAL A 79 7.23 -2.42 -4.15
N ASN A 80 8.27 -1.59 -3.98
CA ASN A 80 9.41 -1.96 -3.13
C ASN A 80 9.01 -2.15 -1.67
N THR A 81 8.14 -1.29 -1.15
CA THR A 81 7.60 -1.39 0.22
C THR A 81 6.76 -2.65 0.38
N LEU A 82 5.90 -2.95 -0.59
CA LEU A 82 5.09 -4.17 -0.60
C LEU A 82 5.97 -5.41 -0.53
N ILE A 83 6.93 -5.54 -1.44
CA ILE A 83 7.84 -6.68 -1.50
C ILE A 83 8.68 -6.79 -0.21
N ALA A 84 9.20 -5.67 0.30
CA ALA A 84 10.04 -5.67 1.50
C ALA A 84 9.29 -6.13 2.75
N ASN A 85 8.00 -5.78 2.88
CA ASN A 85 7.20 -6.06 4.07
C ASN A 85 6.38 -7.36 3.98
N THR A 86 6.38 -8.02 2.83
CA THR A 86 5.68 -9.30 2.63
C THR A 86 6.65 -10.47 2.43
N LYS A 87 7.94 -10.30 2.77
CA LYS A 87 8.92 -11.41 2.76
C LYS A 87 8.58 -12.42 3.83
N GLY A 88 8.60 -13.71 3.45
CA GLY A 88 8.49 -14.82 4.40
C GLY A 88 9.70 -14.89 5.35
N GLU A 89 9.50 -15.47 6.55
CA GLU A 89 10.61 -15.78 7.46
C GLU A 89 11.59 -16.75 6.77
N GLY A 90 12.83 -16.29 6.54
CA GLY A 90 13.89 -17.10 5.95
C GLY A 90 14.28 -16.77 4.51
N GLU A 91 13.60 -15.89 3.82
CA GLU A 91 14.07 -15.34 2.55
C GLU A 91 15.32 -14.47 2.80
N LYS A 92 16.50 -15.10 2.66
CA LYS A 92 17.76 -14.38 2.65
C LYS A 92 17.81 -13.44 1.45
N SER A 93 18.35 -12.27 1.65
CA SER A 93 18.44 -11.09 0.80
C SER A 93 19.19 -11.23 -0.55
N ALA A 94 19.22 -12.39 -1.17
CA ALA A 94 19.59 -12.46 -2.58
C ALA A 94 18.41 -11.93 -3.38
N GLU A 95 18.62 -10.86 -4.16
CA GLU A 95 17.67 -10.46 -5.20
C GLU A 95 17.52 -11.61 -6.20
N ASP A 96 16.68 -12.56 -5.84
CA ASP A 96 16.40 -13.73 -6.64
C ASP A 96 15.66 -13.27 -7.92
N PHE A 97 15.87 -14.00 -8.97
CA PHE A 97 15.14 -13.86 -10.24
C PHE A 97 13.63 -13.72 -10.03
N TRP A 98 13.06 -14.49 -9.11
CA TRP A 98 11.65 -14.45 -8.73
C TRP A 98 11.20 -13.08 -8.24
N VAL A 99 11.91 -12.50 -7.28
CA VAL A 99 11.61 -11.18 -6.72
C VAL A 99 11.71 -10.07 -7.78
N LYS A 100 12.68 -10.18 -8.70
CA LYS A 100 12.80 -9.22 -9.82
C LYS A 100 11.61 -9.30 -10.76
N SER A 101 11.16 -10.50 -11.08
CA SER A 101 10.01 -10.73 -11.95
C SER A 101 8.70 -10.33 -11.28
N GLU A 102 8.50 -10.65 -9.99
CA GLU A 102 7.37 -10.16 -9.19
C GLU A 102 7.33 -8.63 -9.17
N ARG A 103 8.48 -7.98 -8.97
CA ARG A 103 8.58 -6.50 -8.98
C ARG A 103 8.13 -5.91 -10.31
N LEU A 104 8.53 -6.47 -11.43
CA LEU A 104 8.11 -6.03 -12.76
C LEU A 104 6.60 -6.18 -12.93
N PHE A 105 6.06 -7.31 -12.51
CA PHE A 105 4.63 -7.58 -12.60
C PHE A 105 3.80 -6.62 -11.75
N TYR A 106 4.12 -6.46 -10.45
CA TYR A 106 3.44 -5.48 -9.60
C TYR A 106 3.58 -4.04 -10.10
N THR A 107 4.76 -3.69 -10.64
CA THR A 107 4.96 -2.34 -11.21
C THR A 107 4.08 -2.13 -12.43
N ALA A 108 3.91 -3.15 -13.26
CA ALA A 108 3.02 -3.08 -14.42
C ALA A 108 1.55 -2.92 -13.99
N LEU A 109 1.05 -3.77 -13.06
CA LEU A 109 -0.33 -3.73 -12.61
C LEU A 109 -0.66 -2.42 -11.87
N ILE A 110 0.15 -2.03 -10.90
CA ILE A 110 -0.06 -0.78 -10.13
C ILE A 110 0.07 0.43 -11.05
N GLY A 111 1.01 0.41 -12.00
CA GLY A 111 1.13 1.44 -13.02
C GLY A 111 -0.09 1.53 -13.92
N TYR A 112 -0.64 0.39 -14.34
CA TYR A 112 -1.89 0.35 -15.13
C TYR A 112 -3.06 0.94 -14.33
N ILE A 113 -3.26 0.50 -13.09
CA ILE A 113 -4.33 1.01 -12.22
C ILE A 113 -4.21 2.53 -12.03
N TRP A 114 -3.00 3.01 -11.75
CA TRP A 114 -2.77 4.44 -11.51
C TRP A 114 -3.03 5.32 -12.72
N TYR A 115 -2.71 4.87 -13.94
CA TYR A 115 -2.88 5.64 -15.15
C TYR A 115 -4.26 5.50 -15.79
N GLU A 116 -4.84 4.30 -15.79
CA GLU A 116 -5.97 3.95 -16.63
C GLU A 116 -7.26 3.69 -15.84
N ALA A 117 -7.18 3.37 -14.53
CA ALA A 117 -8.38 3.07 -13.75
C ALA A 117 -9.09 4.35 -13.29
N PRO A 118 -10.42 4.33 -13.15
CA PRO A 118 -11.15 5.40 -12.49
C PRO A 118 -10.78 5.47 -10.99
N ALA A 119 -11.01 6.64 -10.38
CA ALA A 119 -10.55 6.90 -9.01
C ALA A 119 -11.05 5.89 -7.96
N GLU A 120 -12.27 5.39 -8.12
CA GLU A 120 -12.89 4.39 -7.25
C GLU A 120 -12.25 3.00 -7.35
N GLU A 121 -11.54 2.72 -8.44
CA GLU A 121 -10.83 1.45 -8.67
C GLU A 121 -9.33 1.56 -8.36
N MET A 122 -8.82 2.74 -8.01
CA MET A 122 -7.42 2.92 -7.61
C MET A 122 -7.19 2.41 -6.18
N ASN A 123 -7.18 1.09 -5.99
CA ASN A 123 -7.04 0.46 -4.68
C ASN A 123 -6.48 -0.98 -4.77
N PHE A 124 -6.24 -1.60 -3.60
CA PHE A 124 -5.71 -2.97 -3.54
C PHE A 124 -6.71 -4.04 -3.96
N THR A 125 -8.02 -3.79 -3.89
CA THR A 125 -9.02 -4.74 -4.38
C THR A 125 -8.86 -4.95 -5.87
N THR A 126 -8.75 -3.87 -6.65
CA THR A 126 -8.50 -3.93 -8.09
C THR A 126 -7.18 -4.64 -8.41
N LEU A 127 -6.11 -4.36 -7.64
CA LEU A 127 -4.84 -5.08 -7.81
C LEU A 127 -5.00 -6.59 -7.63
N LEU A 128 -5.71 -7.03 -6.59
CA LEU A 128 -5.98 -8.45 -6.34
C LEU A 128 -6.82 -9.08 -7.46
N GLU A 129 -7.84 -8.38 -7.93
CA GLU A 129 -8.67 -8.84 -9.05
C GLU A 129 -7.86 -9.02 -10.33
N MET A 130 -6.96 -8.08 -10.65
CA MET A 130 -6.05 -8.21 -11.78
C MET A 130 -5.09 -9.40 -11.62
N ILE A 131 -4.53 -9.61 -10.42
CA ILE A 131 -3.67 -10.77 -10.15
C ILE A 131 -4.44 -12.08 -10.34
N ASN A 132 -5.66 -12.16 -9.80
CA ASN A 132 -6.50 -13.34 -9.91
C ASN A 132 -6.98 -13.59 -11.36
N ALA A 133 -7.12 -12.53 -12.15
CA ALA A 133 -7.45 -12.61 -13.58
C ALA A 133 -6.21 -12.92 -14.45
N SER A 134 -5.02 -12.87 -13.89
CA SER A 134 -3.78 -13.22 -14.58
C SER A 134 -3.57 -14.73 -14.52
N GLU A 135 -3.61 -15.37 -15.65
CA GLU A 135 -3.43 -16.82 -15.81
C GLU A 135 -2.30 -17.08 -16.84
N ALA A 136 -1.55 -18.13 -16.64
CA ALA A 136 -0.61 -18.64 -17.62
C ALA A 136 -0.79 -20.15 -17.74
N ARG A 137 -0.89 -20.66 -18.95
CA ARG A 137 -1.03 -22.08 -19.23
C ARG A 137 0.28 -22.61 -19.82
N GLU A 138 0.82 -23.63 -19.21
CA GLU A 138 2.07 -24.25 -19.67
C GLU A 138 1.85 -25.10 -20.93
N ASP A 139 0.65 -25.64 -21.10
CA ASP A 139 0.21 -26.48 -22.22
C ASP A 139 -0.28 -25.65 -23.43
N ASP A 140 -0.53 -24.35 -23.23
CA ASP A 140 -0.97 -23.44 -24.29
C ASP A 140 -0.17 -22.12 -24.23
N PRO A 141 0.96 -22.06 -24.93
CA PRO A 141 1.81 -20.84 -24.95
C PRO A 141 1.15 -19.62 -25.60
N GLU A 142 0.09 -19.82 -26.40
CA GLU A 142 -0.65 -18.74 -27.07
C GLU A 142 -1.83 -18.24 -26.22
N PHE A 143 -2.10 -18.88 -25.07
CA PHE A 143 -3.16 -18.46 -24.18
C PHE A 143 -2.92 -17.04 -23.65
N GLN A 144 -3.94 -16.20 -23.80
CA GLN A 144 -3.97 -14.84 -23.26
C GLN A 144 -5.01 -14.73 -22.14
N SER A 145 -4.57 -14.32 -20.98
CA SER A 145 -5.47 -13.98 -19.88
C SER A 145 -6.20 -12.64 -20.13
N PRO A 146 -7.29 -12.34 -19.41
CA PRO A 146 -7.92 -11.01 -19.50
C PRO A 146 -6.94 -9.86 -19.28
N VAL A 147 -5.96 -10.03 -18.42
CA VAL A 147 -4.92 -9.01 -18.15
C VAL A 147 -3.97 -8.85 -19.33
N ASP A 148 -3.59 -9.95 -20.00
CA ASP A 148 -2.79 -9.86 -21.25
C ASP A 148 -3.50 -9.01 -22.30
N LEU A 149 -4.79 -9.26 -22.50
CA LEU A 149 -5.61 -8.51 -23.46
C LEU A 149 -5.76 -7.02 -23.08
N MET A 150 -5.81 -6.70 -21.77
CA MET A 150 -5.83 -5.30 -21.32
C MET A 150 -4.52 -4.59 -21.67
N PHE A 151 -3.37 -5.24 -21.43
CA PHE A 151 -2.07 -4.67 -21.78
C PHE A 151 -1.83 -4.59 -23.28
N GLU A 152 -2.30 -5.55 -24.07
CA GLU A 152 -2.24 -5.52 -25.53
C GLU A 152 -2.99 -4.30 -26.09
N ARG A 153 -4.23 -4.05 -25.64
CA ARG A 153 -5.02 -2.88 -26.02
C ARG A 153 -4.36 -1.56 -25.62
N LEU A 154 -3.71 -1.53 -24.45
CA LEU A 154 -2.98 -0.34 -24.01
C LEU A 154 -1.72 -0.12 -24.85
N GLU A 155 -1.03 -1.20 -25.23
CA GLU A 155 0.14 -1.15 -26.11
C GLU A 155 -0.23 -0.65 -27.52
N GLU A 156 -1.35 -1.08 -28.08
CA GLU A 156 -1.86 -0.56 -29.37
C GLU A 156 -2.10 0.95 -29.34
N LYS A 157 -2.55 1.47 -28.18
CA LYS A 157 -2.85 2.88 -27.99
C LYS A 157 -1.59 3.70 -27.68
N ASP A 158 -0.72 3.19 -26.82
CA ASP A 158 0.54 3.82 -26.41
C ASP A 158 1.63 2.77 -26.12
N PRO A 159 2.46 2.43 -27.13
CA PRO A 159 3.54 1.46 -26.99
C PRO A 159 4.62 1.87 -25.94
N GLU A 160 4.75 3.17 -25.65
CA GLU A 160 5.73 3.71 -24.71
C GLU A 160 5.16 3.89 -23.30
N HIS A 161 3.90 3.52 -23.09
CA HIS A 161 3.25 3.61 -21.80
C HIS A 161 4.06 2.91 -20.68
N PHE A 162 4.23 3.58 -19.55
CA PHE A 162 5.04 3.07 -18.44
C PHE A 162 4.67 1.63 -18.03
N ALA A 163 3.37 1.36 -17.84
CA ALA A 163 2.88 0.04 -17.43
C ALA A 163 3.15 -1.03 -18.50
N VAL A 164 2.96 -0.70 -19.78
CA VAL A 164 3.23 -1.59 -20.90
C VAL A 164 4.69 -2.00 -20.93
N ARG A 165 5.61 -1.04 -20.80
CA ARG A 165 7.05 -1.32 -20.76
C ARG A 165 7.44 -2.25 -19.60
N GLN A 166 6.82 -2.11 -18.43
CA GLN A 166 7.07 -3.01 -17.30
C GLN A 166 6.50 -4.40 -17.55
N TYR A 167 5.30 -4.48 -18.12
CA TYR A 167 4.66 -5.75 -18.45
C TYR A 167 5.45 -6.55 -19.48
N LYS A 168 5.93 -5.90 -20.55
CA LYS A 168 6.83 -6.53 -21.54
C LYS A 168 8.09 -7.09 -20.90
N LYS A 169 8.73 -6.34 -20.00
CA LYS A 169 9.91 -6.82 -19.27
C LYS A 169 9.57 -8.02 -18.38
N PHE A 170 8.39 -8.03 -17.75
CA PHE A 170 7.90 -9.17 -16.99
C PHE A 170 7.75 -10.40 -17.89
N LEU A 171 7.06 -10.27 -19.02
CA LEU A 171 6.87 -11.39 -19.97
C LEU A 171 8.21 -11.98 -20.44
N LEU A 172 9.19 -11.13 -20.76
CA LEU A 172 10.53 -11.56 -21.15
C LEU A 172 11.27 -12.27 -20.02
N SER A 173 11.14 -11.79 -18.79
CA SER A 173 11.81 -12.38 -17.62
C SER A 173 11.14 -13.68 -17.18
N ALA A 174 9.82 -13.73 -17.22
CA ALA A 174 9.05 -14.86 -16.70
C ALA A 174 9.19 -16.12 -17.57
N GLY A 175 9.14 -15.99 -18.90
CA GLY A 175 9.26 -17.13 -19.82
C GLY A 175 8.38 -18.31 -19.41
N LYS A 176 8.97 -19.50 -19.35
CA LYS A 176 8.29 -20.74 -18.92
C LYS A 176 7.92 -20.79 -17.43
N THR A 177 8.44 -19.88 -16.62
CA THR A 177 8.19 -19.84 -15.17
C THR A 177 7.06 -18.86 -14.80
N ARG A 178 6.34 -18.31 -15.78
CA ARG A 178 5.30 -17.31 -15.61
C ARG A 178 4.23 -17.75 -14.61
N SER A 179 3.71 -18.97 -14.76
CA SER A 179 2.70 -19.54 -13.85
C SER A 179 3.16 -19.53 -12.40
N SER A 180 4.40 -19.97 -12.14
CA SER A 180 4.97 -20.00 -10.79
C SER A 180 5.15 -18.60 -10.20
N ILE A 181 5.52 -17.60 -11.02
CA ILE A 181 5.65 -16.20 -10.57
C ILE A 181 4.26 -15.62 -10.20
N LEU A 182 3.23 -15.89 -11.01
CA LEU A 182 1.86 -15.45 -10.72
C LEU A 182 1.35 -16.05 -9.41
N ILE A 183 1.60 -17.34 -9.15
CA ILE A 183 1.27 -18.00 -7.89
C ILE A 183 2.00 -17.33 -6.72
N SER A 184 3.28 -17.03 -6.88
CA SER A 184 4.07 -16.34 -5.85
C SER A 184 3.51 -14.94 -5.55
N CYS A 185 3.14 -14.18 -6.58
CA CYS A 185 2.49 -12.88 -6.43
C CYS A 185 1.16 -12.99 -5.65
N GLY A 186 0.30 -13.94 -6.00
CA GLY A 186 -0.96 -14.17 -5.28
C GLY A 186 -0.73 -14.55 -3.82
N ALA A 187 0.20 -15.47 -3.56
CA ALA A 187 0.52 -15.91 -2.20
C ALA A 187 1.06 -14.75 -1.33
N ARG A 188 1.88 -13.86 -1.90
CA ARG A 188 2.41 -12.69 -1.20
C ARG A 188 1.32 -11.71 -0.76
N LEU A 189 0.25 -11.59 -1.52
CA LEU A 189 -0.89 -10.72 -1.22
C LEU A 189 -2.05 -11.42 -0.49
N ALA A 190 -1.91 -12.69 -0.12
CA ALA A 190 -2.93 -13.44 0.60
C ALA A 190 -3.47 -12.73 1.88
N PRO A 191 -2.68 -11.95 2.65
CA PRO A 191 -3.24 -11.18 3.76
C PRO A 191 -4.32 -10.18 3.35
N PHE A 192 -4.30 -9.69 2.11
CA PHE A 192 -5.30 -8.75 1.58
C PHE A 192 -6.60 -9.43 1.15
N ASP A 193 -6.69 -10.78 1.22
CA ASP A 193 -7.95 -11.52 1.05
C ASP A 193 -8.88 -11.35 2.25
N ILE A 194 -8.36 -10.86 3.39
CA ILE A 194 -9.16 -10.53 4.57
C ILE A 194 -10.06 -9.35 4.23
N LYS A 195 -11.38 -9.58 4.28
CA LYS A 195 -12.39 -8.60 3.88
C LYS A 195 -12.22 -7.27 4.61
N GLU A 196 -12.01 -7.30 5.93
CA GLU A 196 -11.86 -6.10 6.75
C GLU A 196 -10.61 -5.28 6.35
N LEU A 197 -9.55 -5.94 5.90
CA LEU A 197 -8.36 -5.25 5.41
C LEU A 197 -8.60 -4.61 4.04
N ARG A 198 -9.31 -5.29 3.15
CA ARG A 198 -9.71 -4.70 1.86
C ARG A 198 -10.60 -3.49 2.05
N ASP A 199 -11.63 -3.61 2.89
CA ASP A 199 -12.54 -2.50 3.22
C ASP A 199 -11.78 -1.30 3.82
N LEU A 200 -10.73 -1.55 4.62
CA LEU A 200 -9.86 -0.52 5.19
C LEU A 200 -9.05 0.22 4.10
N MET A 201 -8.61 -0.50 3.07
CA MET A 201 -7.70 0.02 2.03
C MET A 201 -8.41 0.46 0.74
N GLU A 202 -9.74 0.49 0.73
CA GLU A 202 -10.55 0.86 -0.43
C GLU A 202 -10.51 2.38 -0.71
N THR A 203 -10.61 3.20 0.35
CA THR A 203 -10.60 4.67 0.27
C THR A 203 -9.61 5.25 1.29
N ASP A 204 -9.35 6.54 1.24
CA ASP A 204 -8.43 7.20 2.18
C ASP A 204 -9.13 8.23 3.06
N GLU A 205 -8.93 8.12 4.37
CA GLU A 205 -9.34 9.07 5.39
C GLU A 205 -8.14 9.64 6.15
N MET A 206 -6.94 9.10 5.87
CA MET A 206 -5.72 9.44 6.62
C MET A 206 -5.15 10.80 6.21
N GLU A 207 -5.25 11.18 4.93
CA GLU A 207 -4.72 12.46 4.40
C GLU A 207 -3.28 12.73 4.89
N LEU A 208 -2.39 11.72 4.76
CA LEU A 208 -1.03 11.76 5.32
C LEU A 208 -0.16 12.86 4.72
N ASP A 209 -0.42 13.26 3.49
CA ASP A 209 0.24 14.35 2.77
C ASP A 209 -0.02 15.72 3.41
N THR A 210 -1.10 15.85 4.20
CA THR A 210 -1.49 17.12 4.85
C THR A 210 -1.09 17.21 6.33
N ILE A 211 -0.34 16.24 6.87
CA ILE A 211 0.07 16.23 8.30
C ILE A 211 0.91 17.48 8.65
N GLY A 212 1.73 17.97 7.72
CA GLY A 212 2.54 19.18 7.90
C GLY A 212 1.74 20.47 7.82
N ASP A 213 0.62 20.48 7.11
CA ASP A 213 -0.17 21.69 6.81
C ASP A 213 -1.26 21.98 7.84
N ARG A 214 -1.71 20.93 8.53
CA ARG A 214 -2.80 21.02 9.51
C ARG A 214 -2.41 20.30 10.80
N LYS A 215 -2.76 20.90 11.95
CA LYS A 215 -2.54 20.26 13.26
C LYS A 215 -3.12 18.86 13.29
N THR A 216 -2.26 17.85 13.26
CA THR A 216 -2.68 16.44 13.18
C THR A 216 -2.02 15.62 14.27
N ALA A 217 -2.82 14.83 14.96
CA ALA A 217 -2.39 13.84 15.94
C ALA A 217 -2.71 12.45 15.38
N LEU A 218 -1.70 11.75 14.83
CA LEU A 218 -1.86 10.43 14.27
C LEU A 218 -1.41 9.36 15.27
N PHE A 219 -2.31 8.47 15.62
CA PHE A 219 -2.06 7.30 16.47
C PHE A 219 -2.08 6.03 15.62
N VAL A 220 -1.01 5.24 15.72
CA VAL A 220 -0.87 3.95 15.05
C VAL A 220 -0.94 2.83 16.10
N ILE A 221 -2.03 2.03 16.07
CA ILE A 221 -2.37 0.97 17.04
C ILE A 221 -2.11 -0.40 16.42
#